data_a7565c36a49c358b3a46fa2063af9b08
#
_entry.id   a7565c36a49c358b3a46fa2063af9b08
#
_cell.length_a   1.000
_cell.length_b   1.000
_cell.length_c   1.000
_cell.angle_alpha   90.00
_cell.angle_beta   90.00
_cell.angle_gamma   90.00
#
_symmetry.space_group_name_H-M   'P 1'
#
loop_
_entity.id
_entity.type
_entity.pdbx_description
1 polymer ?
#
loop_
_entity_poly.entity_id
_entity_poly.type
_entity_poly.pdbx_seq_one_letter_code
_entity_poly.pdbx_strand_id
1 'polypeptide(L)'
;GIDATIIPRECGSLEAIRCLSEQENIVAKAPWSSSGKGILFIPKGKMTYKEEEVLSGILHKQGYVMVERRLNRVLDFALEFEMDYSFHLNFLGYSVFHTSKRGEYEGNIVAAESRLKEIIAGYIGVEMLDMVREQLALILATEFRGKYTGCFGVDMMIYEDVEGHFRVHPCVEINLRYNMGI
;
A
#
# COMPACT_ATOMS: atom_id res chain seq x y z
N GLY A 1 -11.45 -8.40 -11.18
CA GLY A 1 -10.00 -8.49 -11.11
C GLY A 1 -9.42 -7.21 -10.60
N ILE A 2 -8.16 -7.22 -10.21
CA ILE A 2 -7.43 -6.01 -9.81
C ILE A 2 -7.25 -5.14 -11.05
N ASP A 3 -7.50 -3.85 -10.93
CA ASP A 3 -7.25 -2.88 -11.99
C ASP A 3 -5.73 -2.78 -12.23
N ALA A 4 -5.28 -3.16 -13.42
CA ALA A 4 -3.86 -3.12 -13.76
C ALA A 4 -3.27 -1.69 -13.74
N THR A 5 -4.11 -0.66 -13.81
CA THR A 5 -3.66 0.74 -13.77
C THR A 5 -3.16 1.21 -12.41
N ILE A 6 -3.47 0.46 -11.34
CA ILE A 6 -3.01 0.78 -9.99
C ILE A 6 -1.66 0.13 -9.64
N ILE A 7 -1.14 -0.75 -10.50
CA ILE A 7 0.13 -1.45 -10.25
C ILE A 7 1.28 -0.42 -10.28
N PRO A 8 2.11 -0.34 -9.22
CA PRO A 8 3.26 0.54 -9.20
C PRO A 8 4.24 0.24 -10.34
N ARG A 9 4.87 1.28 -10.88
CA ARG A 9 5.89 1.17 -11.92
C ARG A 9 7.25 1.57 -11.36
N GLU A 10 8.25 0.76 -11.65
CA GLU A 10 9.63 1.11 -11.37
C GLU A 10 10.13 2.12 -12.41
N CYS A 11 10.61 3.27 -11.95
CA CYS A 11 11.16 4.34 -12.79
C CYS A 11 12.63 4.58 -12.43
N GLY A 12 13.53 4.27 -13.36
CA GLY A 12 14.99 4.47 -13.20
C GLY A 12 15.49 5.85 -13.62
N SER A 13 14.61 6.75 -14.08
CA SER A 13 15.02 8.10 -14.50
C SER A 13 13.98 9.16 -14.15
N LEU A 14 14.44 10.40 -13.96
CA LEU A 14 13.56 11.55 -13.72
C LEU A 14 12.63 11.84 -14.91
N GLU A 15 13.10 11.60 -16.12
CA GLU A 15 12.32 11.80 -17.33
C GLU A 15 11.11 10.84 -17.38
N ALA A 16 11.29 9.56 -17.02
CA ALA A 16 10.19 8.59 -16.94
C ALA A 16 9.14 9.03 -15.90
N ILE A 17 9.56 9.54 -14.74
CA ILE A 17 8.66 10.03 -13.70
C ILE A 17 7.91 11.27 -14.19
N ARG A 18 8.60 12.21 -14.84
CA ARG A 18 7.99 13.42 -15.41
C ARG A 18 6.93 13.08 -16.46
N CYS A 19 7.23 12.16 -17.37
CA CYS A 19 6.28 11.70 -18.38
C CYS A 19 4.98 11.15 -17.75
N LEU A 20 5.08 10.36 -16.68
CA LEU A 20 3.90 9.87 -15.95
C LEU A 20 3.14 11.00 -15.25
N SER A 21 3.86 11.94 -14.62
CA SER A 21 3.24 13.06 -13.91
C SER A 21 2.48 14.02 -14.85
N GLU A 22 2.84 14.07 -16.12
CA GLU A 22 2.11 14.86 -17.11
C GLU A 22 0.80 14.22 -17.56
N GLN A 23 0.67 12.90 -17.39
CA GLN A 23 -0.52 12.16 -17.78
C GLN A 23 -1.59 12.15 -16.68
N GLU A 24 -1.17 12.00 -15.40
CA GLU A 24 -2.07 11.85 -14.27
C GLU A 24 -1.46 12.35 -12.95
N ASN A 25 -2.28 12.41 -11.89
CA ASN A 25 -1.77 12.63 -10.53
C ASN A 25 -1.06 11.37 -10.08
N ILE A 26 0.18 11.51 -9.62
CA ILE A 26 1.00 10.37 -9.20
C ILE A 26 1.42 10.45 -7.74
N VAL A 27 1.75 9.27 -7.20
CA VAL A 27 2.49 9.11 -5.94
C VAL A 27 3.82 8.47 -6.29
N ALA A 28 4.92 9.15 -5.96
CA ALA A 28 6.27 8.64 -6.12
C ALA A 28 6.82 8.24 -4.74
N LYS A 29 7.32 7.02 -4.64
CA LYS A 29 7.79 6.43 -3.38
C LYS A 29 9.24 6.00 -3.49
N ALA A 30 10.06 6.35 -2.50
CA ALA A 30 11.39 5.77 -2.35
C ALA A 30 11.25 4.27 -2.02
N PRO A 31 11.97 3.37 -2.70
CA PRO A 31 11.89 1.92 -2.45
C PRO A 31 12.18 1.53 -1.00
N TRP A 32 13.16 2.20 -0.41
CA TRP A 32 13.59 1.98 0.98
C TRP A 32 13.38 3.25 1.79
N SER A 33 12.29 3.28 2.54
CA SER A 33 11.94 4.40 3.41
C SER A 33 11.15 3.90 4.62
N SER A 34 10.87 4.77 5.57
CA SER A 34 10.06 4.44 6.75
C SER A 34 9.19 5.63 7.15
N SER A 35 8.04 5.32 7.74
CA SER A 35 7.15 6.31 8.38
C SER A 35 6.72 7.45 7.46
N GLY A 36 6.35 7.12 6.21
CA GLY A 36 5.87 8.10 5.22
C GLY A 36 6.95 9.03 4.65
N LYS A 37 8.22 8.89 5.08
CA LYS A 37 9.34 9.64 4.49
C LYS A 37 9.62 9.12 3.08
N GLY A 38 9.89 10.03 2.13
CA GLY A 38 10.17 9.66 0.74
C GLY A 38 8.93 9.37 -0.10
N ILE A 39 7.73 9.75 0.36
CA ILE A 39 6.50 9.77 -0.43
C ILE A 39 6.28 11.19 -0.95
N LEU A 40 6.08 11.31 -2.25
CA LEU A 40 5.78 12.57 -2.93
C LEU A 40 4.46 12.45 -3.67
N PHE A 41 3.55 13.39 -3.42
CA PHE A 41 2.28 13.51 -4.13
C PHE A 41 2.42 14.60 -5.20
N ILE A 42 2.48 14.21 -6.46
CA ILE A 42 2.72 15.12 -7.58
C ILE A 42 1.45 15.26 -8.39
N PRO A 43 0.80 16.44 -8.38
CA PRO A 43 -0.35 16.69 -9.21
C PRO A 43 0.03 16.70 -10.69
N LYS A 44 -0.90 16.28 -11.55
CA LYS A 44 -0.74 16.26 -13.00
C LYS A 44 -0.16 17.58 -13.55
N GLY A 45 0.96 17.48 -14.27
CA GLY A 45 1.63 18.61 -14.91
C GLY A 45 2.19 19.67 -13.94
N LYS A 46 2.37 19.34 -12.65
CA LYS A 46 2.77 20.32 -11.63
C LYS A 46 4.00 19.86 -10.81
N MET A 47 4.87 19.06 -11.40
CA MET A 47 6.12 18.69 -10.73
C MET A 47 6.98 19.94 -10.52
N THR A 48 7.36 20.17 -9.26
CA THR A 48 8.18 21.32 -8.87
C THR A 48 9.67 20.98 -8.92
N TYR A 49 10.52 22.01 -9.05
CA TYR A 49 11.98 21.84 -8.99
C TYR A 49 12.45 21.13 -7.70
N LYS A 50 11.81 21.44 -6.56
CA LYS A 50 12.13 20.78 -5.29
C LYS A 50 11.80 19.28 -5.30
N GLU A 51 10.70 18.89 -5.91
CA GLU A 51 10.34 17.47 -6.07
C GLU A 51 11.31 16.77 -7.02
N GLU A 52 11.75 17.43 -8.09
CA GLU A 52 12.79 16.90 -8.98
C GLU A 52 14.13 16.69 -8.27
N GLU A 53 14.56 17.61 -7.41
CA GLU A 53 15.76 17.43 -6.59
C GLU A 53 15.66 16.23 -5.65
N VAL A 54 14.51 16.08 -4.96
CA VAL A 54 14.27 14.94 -4.07
C VAL A 54 14.28 13.63 -4.84
N LEU A 55 13.57 13.55 -5.96
CA LEU A 55 13.51 12.36 -6.81
C LEU A 55 14.89 12.01 -7.38
N SER A 56 15.64 13.00 -7.84
CA SER A 56 17.02 12.80 -8.31
C SER A 56 17.93 12.25 -7.20
N GLY A 57 17.74 12.75 -5.97
CA GLY A 57 18.45 12.22 -4.79
C GLY A 57 18.09 10.76 -4.47
N ILE A 58 16.82 10.37 -4.62
CA ILE A 58 16.38 8.99 -4.44
C ILE A 58 16.98 8.10 -5.55
N LEU A 59 16.84 8.51 -6.80
CA LEU A 59 17.41 7.80 -7.96
C LEU A 59 18.90 7.57 -7.81
N HIS A 60 19.65 8.60 -7.39
CA HIS A 60 21.08 8.48 -7.18
C HIS A 60 21.45 7.49 -6.07
N LYS A 61 20.69 7.48 -4.96
CA LYS A 61 20.98 6.65 -3.79
C LYS A 61 20.44 5.22 -3.90
N GLN A 62 19.29 5.03 -4.53
CA GLN A 62 18.52 3.78 -4.50
C GLN A 62 18.33 3.16 -5.88
N GLY A 63 18.69 3.87 -6.95
CA GLY A 63 18.65 3.38 -8.32
C GLY A 63 17.31 3.57 -9.03
N TYR A 64 16.20 3.58 -8.32
CA TYR A 64 14.86 3.73 -8.88
C TYR A 64 13.86 4.37 -7.90
N VAL A 65 12.71 4.74 -8.41
CA VAL A 65 11.55 5.25 -7.67
C VAL A 65 10.34 4.42 -8.08
N MET A 66 9.53 4.01 -7.12
CA MET A 66 8.22 3.41 -7.41
C MET A 66 7.20 4.51 -7.66
N VAL A 67 6.51 4.47 -8.80
CA VAL A 67 5.50 5.46 -9.19
C VAL A 67 4.18 4.76 -9.42
N GLU A 68 3.13 5.27 -8.81
CA GLU A 68 1.77 4.78 -8.97
C GLU A 68 0.79 5.93 -9.18
N ARG A 69 -0.37 5.63 -9.74
CA ARG A 69 -1.49 6.57 -9.85
C ARG A 69 -1.95 6.98 -8.44
N ARG A 70 -2.18 8.27 -8.22
CA ARG A 70 -2.82 8.75 -6.99
C ARG A 70 -4.30 8.39 -7.00
N LEU A 71 -4.73 7.57 -6.06
CA LEU A 71 -6.11 7.13 -5.91
C LEU A 71 -6.89 8.05 -4.95
N ASN A 72 -8.22 8.10 -5.12
CA ASN A 72 -9.13 8.76 -4.19
C ASN A 72 -9.36 7.86 -2.96
N ARG A 73 -8.42 7.92 -2.02
CA ARG A 73 -8.40 7.09 -0.81
C ARG A 73 -9.61 7.37 0.08
N VAL A 74 -10.24 6.29 0.54
CA VAL A 74 -11.42 6.31 1.42
C VAL A 74 -11.10 5.70 2.78
N LEU A 75 -10.41 4.55 2.82
CA LEU A 75 -10.08 3.84 4.05
C LEU A 75 -8.72 3.17 3.92
N ASP A 76 -7.87 3.32 4.93
CA ASP A 76 -6.63 2.55 5.08
C ASP A 76 -6.88 1.39 6.04
N PHE A 77 -6.44 0.19 5.68
CA PHE A 77 -6.53 -1.01 6.52
C PHE A 77 -5.37 -1.96 6.20
N ALA A 78 -5.15 -2.92 7.09
CA ALA A 78 -4.16 -3.97 6.85
C ALA A 78 -4.74 -5.35 7.16
N LEU A 79 -4.14 -6.36 6.54
CA LEU A 79 -4.24 -7.75 6.94
C LEU A 79 -2.95 -8.12 7.67
N GLU A 80 -3.10 -8.61 8.90
CA GLU A 80 -1.97 -8.99 9.75
C GLU A 80 -1.76 -10.49 9.69
N PHE A 81 -0.51 -10.90 9.57
CA PHE A 81 -0.10 -12.29 9.40
C PHE A 81 1.11 -12.64 10.28
N GLU A 82 1.28 -13.93 10.51
CA GLU A 82 2.48 -14.52 11.05
C GLU A 82 2.93 -15.70 10.18
N MET A 83 4.18 -15.72 9.78
CA MET A 83 4.84 -16.90 9.24
C MET A 83 5.56 -17.60 10.38
N ASP A 84 5.09 -18.78 10.78
CA ASP A 84 5.69 -19.55 11.86
C ASP A 84 7.03 -20.23 11.44
N TYR A 85 7.73 -20.81 12.40
CA TYR A 85 9.00 -21.51 12.15
C TYR A 85 8.87 -22.77 11.30
N SER A 86 7.65 -23.29 11.14
CA SER A 86 7.33 -24.42 10.25
C SER A 86 6.90 -23.95 8.86
N PHE A 87 6.97 -22.65 8.62
CA PHE A 87 6.55 -21.96 7.38
C PHE A 87 5.05 -22.11 7.08
N HIS A 88 4.20 -22.16 8.12
CA HIS A 88 2.77 -22.00 7.98
C HIS A 88 2.42 -20.51 8.13
N LEU A 89 1.57 -20.02 7.25
CA LEU A 89 1.06 -18.67 7.31
C LEU A 89 -0.24 -18.64 8.10
N ASN A 90 -0.24 -17.90 9.21
CA ASN A 90 -1.38 -17.69 10.07
C ASN A 90 -1.92 -16.28 9.84
N PHE A 91 -3.22 -16.13 9.61
CA PHE A 91 -3.90 -14.84 9.62
C PHE A 91 -4.17 -14.45 11.08
N LEU A 92 -3.73 -13.25 11.48
CA LEU A 92 -3.86 -12.75 12.85
C LEU A 92 -5.06 -11.84 13.04
N GLY A 93 -5.47 -11.12 11.99
CA GLY A 93 -6.62 -10.21 12.08
C GLY A 93 -6.56 -9.05 11.10
N TYR A 94 -7.52 -8.14 11.29
CA TYR A 94 -7.65 -6.88 10.55
C TYR A 94 -7.16 -5.71 11.39
N SER A 95 -6.54 -4.75 10.76
CA SER A 95 -6.21 -3.46 11.32
C SER A 95 -6.85 -2.36 10.46
N VAL A 96 -7.48 -1.37 11.08
CA VAL A 96 -7.99 -0.17 10.40
C VAL A 96 -7.30 1.04 11.00
N PHE A 97 -6.70 1.85 10.16
CA PHE A 97 -5.89 2.96 10.61
C PHE A 97 -6.15 4.24 9.80
N HIS A 98 -5.67 5.34 10.33
CA HIS A 98 -5.73 6.64 9.68
C HIS A 98 -4.34 7.12 9.30
N THR A 99 -4.26 7.71 8.12
CA THR A 99 -3.06 8.41 7.68
C THR A 99 -3.42 9.85 7.30
N SER A 100 -2.49 10.76 7.53
CA SER A 100 -2.61 12.16 7.13
C SER A 100 -2.76 12.30 5.60
N LYS A 101 -3.04 13.51 5.12
CA LYS A 101 -3.01 13.82 3.68
C LYS A 101 -1.63 13.62 3.05
N ARG A 102 -0.58 13.51 3.85
CA ARG A 102 0.81 13.25 3.44
C ARG A 102 1.22 11.79 3.53
N GLY A 103 0.30 10.90 3.94
CA GLY A 103 0.58 9.46 4.13
C GLY A 103 1.27 9.13 5.46
N GLU A 104 1.34 10.07 6.41
CA GLU A 104 1.91 9.82 7.73
C GLU A 104 0.87 9.12 8.61
N TYR A 105 1.27 8.07 9.30
CA TYR A 105 0.40 7.32 10.23
C TYR A 105 -0.05 8.21 11.40
N GLU A 106 -1.36 8.20 11.68
CA GLU A 106 -1.98 8.98 12.76
C GLU A 106 -2.53 8.11 13.90
N GLY A 107 -2.90 6.86 13.63
CA GLY A 107 -3.39 5.96 14.66
C GLY A 107 -4.30 4.85 14.13
N ASN A 108 -4.53 3.82 14.96
CA ASN A 108 -5.42 2.69 14.68
C ASN A 108 -6.78 2.87 15.37
N ILE A 109 -7.81 2.29 14.76
CA ILE A 109 -9.09 2.03 15.40
C ILE A 109 -8.94 0.79 16.27
N VAL A 110 -9.12 0.94 17.58
CA VAL A 110 -9.11 -0.18 18.53
C VAL A 110 -10.53 -0.69 18.71
N ALA A 111 -10.80 -1.88 18.16
CA ALA A 111 -12.12 -2.52 18.25
C ALA A 111 -11.98 -4.04 18.15
N ALA A 112 -13.06 -4.77 18.44
CA ALA A 112 -13.10 -6.22 18.20
C ALA A 112 -12.91 -6.52 16.70
N GLU A 113 -12.26 -7.64 16.37
CA GLU A 113 -11.98 -8.04 14.99
C GLU A 113 -13.23 -8.08 14.10
N SER A 114 -14.34 -8.60 14.63
CA SER A 114 -15.63 -8.60 13.93
C SER A 114 -16.06 -7.20 13.50
N ARG A 115 -15.84 -6.20 14.36
CA ARG A 115 -16.17 -4.81 14.06
C ARG A 115 -15.23 -4.20 13.02
N LEU A 116 -13.94 -4.50 13.08
CA LEU A 116 -12.98 -4.08 12.05
C LEU A 116 -13.34 -4.69 10.68
N LYS A 117 -13.67 -5.99 10.65
CA LYS A 117 -14.17 -6.67 9.45
C LYS A 117 -15.44 -6.01 8.91
N GLU A 118 -16.42 -5.67 9.75
CA GLU A 118 -17.66 -4.97 9.35
C GLU A 118 -17.36 -3.60 8.71
N ILE A 119 -16.44 -2.82 9.30
CA ILE A 119 -16.06 -1.51 8.76
C ILE A 119 -15.53 -1.66 7.32
N ILE A 120 -14.60 -2.59 7.10
CA ILE A 120 -13.99 -2.80 5.78
C ILE A 120 -15.03 -3.36 4.79
N ALA A 121 -15.77 -4.39 5.21
CA ALA A 121 -16.77 -5.05 4.38
C ALA A 121 -17.95 -4.14 4.01
N GLY A 122 -18.22 -3.10 4.80
CA GLY A 122 -19.21 -2.08 4.50
C GLY A 122 -18.97 -1.34 3.17
N TYR A 123 -17.73 -1.29 2.70
CA TYR A 123 -17.36 -0.67 1.42
C TYR A 123 -17.31 -1.66 0.26
N ILE A 124 -16.74 -2.85 0.46
CA ILE A 124 -16.42 -3.79 -0.64
C ILE A 124 -17.19 -5.12 -0.58
N GLY A 125 -17.96 -5.34 0.47
CA GLY A 125 -18.66 -6.61 0.73
C GLY A 125 -17.76 -7.66 1.39
N VAL A 126 -18.39 -8.58 2.11
CA VAL A 126 -17.69 -9.65 2.87
C VAL A 126 -17.01 -10.62 1.91
N GLU A 127 -17.66 -11.01 0.84
CA GLU A 127 -17.16 -11.96 -0.15
C GLU A 127 -15.89 -11.46 -0.84
N MET A 128 -15.85 -10.17 -1.17
CA MET A 128 -14.65 -9.55 -1.77
C MET A 128 -13.50 -9.50 -0.77
N LEU A 129 -13.77 -9.11 0.47
CA LEU A 129 -12.75 -9.05 1.52
C LEU A 129 -12.17 -10.44 1.81
N ASP A 130 -13.00 -11.46 1.95
CA ASP A 130 -12.56 -12.84 2.19
C ASP A 130 -11.77 -13.38 0.99
N MET A 131 -12.20 -13.10 -0.24
CA MET A 131 -11.47 -13.47 -1.46
C MET A 131 -10.06 -12.82 -1.50
N VAL A 132 -9.96 -11.52 -1.21
CA VAL A 132 -8.67 -10.81 -1.19
C VAL A 132 -7.75 -11.40 -0.14
N ARG A 133 -8.26 -11.67 1.08
CA ARG A 133 -7.48 -12.30 2.15
C ARG A 133 -6.95 -13.68 1.73
N GLU A 134 -7.80 -14.53 1.16
CA GLU A 134 -7.42 -15.90 0.77
C GLU A 134 -6.39 -15.90 -0.36
N GLN A 135 -6.59 -15.10 -1.41
CA GLN A 135 -5.64 -15.00 -2.52
C GLN A 135 -4.29 -14.45 -2.07
N LEU A 136 -4.32 -13.41 -1.23
CA LEU A 136 -3.10 -12.83 -0.68
C LEU A 136 -2.35 -13.84 0.20
N ALA A 137 -3.07 -14.57 1.07
CA ALA A 137 -2.46 -15.58 1.92
C ALA A 137 -1.77 -16.70 1.11
N LEU A 138 -2.37 -17.16 0.01
CA LEU A 138 -1.75 -18.15 -0.89
C LEU A 138 -0.45 -17.64 -1.52
N ILE A 139 -0.46 -16.39 -2.00
CA ILE A 139 0.72 -15.76 -2.60
C ILE A 139 1.83 -15.61 -1.57
N LEU A 140 1.51 -15.03 -0.40
CA LEU A 140 2.48 -14.76 0.66
C LEU A 140 3.06 -16.03 1.26
N ALA A 141 2.24 -17.08 1.45
CA ALA A 141 2.71 -18.39 1.91
C ALA A 141 3.75 -18.99 0.95
N THR A 142 3.57 -18.78 -0.35
CA THR A 142 4.52 -19.25 -1.38
C THR A 142 5.79 -18.39 -1.40
N GLU A 143 5.63 -17.07 -1.46
CA GLU A 143 6.75 -16.15 -1.63
C GLU A 143 7.67 -16.06 -0.41
N PHE A 144 7.12 -16.19 0.80
CA PHE A 144 7.90 -16.05 2.04
C PHE A 144 8.41 -17.37 2.62
N ARG A 145 7.97 -18.50 2.09
CA ARG A 145 8.40 -19.82 2.55
C ARG A 145 9.92 -19.96 2.47
N GLY A 146 10.56 -20.22 3.63
CA GLY A 146 12.02 -20.34 3.73
C GLY A 146 12.78 -19.01 3.62
N LYS A 147 12.09 -17.86 3.49
CA LYS A 147 12.71 -16.54 3.34
C LYS A 147 12.42 -15.62 4.53
N TYR A 148 11.29 -15.81 5.21
CA TYR A 148 10.87 -14.98 6.33
C TYR A 148 10.15 -15.80 7.38
N THR A 149 10.34 -15.44 8.65
CA THR A 149 9.57 -15.92 9.81
C THR A 149 9.28 -14.73 10.73
N GLY A 150 8.09 -14.71 11.32
CA GLY A 150 7.64 -13.64 12.22
C GLY A 150 6.36 -12.96 11.74
N CYS A 151 5.94 -11.96 12.50
CA CYS A 151 4.74 -11.18 12.20
C CYS A 151 5.01 -10.15 11.10
N PHE A 152 4.01 -9.88 10.28
CA PHE A 152 4.04 -8.84 9.27
C PHE A 152 2.63 -8.38 8.90
N GLY A 153 2.53 -7.16 8.40
CA GLY A 153 1.27 -6.61 7.91
C GLY A 153 1.34 -6.29 6.41
N VAL A 154 0.21 -6.41 5.75
CA VAL A 154 0.03 -5.94 4.36
C VAL A 154 -0.95 -4.79 4.38
N ASP A 155 -0.45 -3.59 4.17
CA ASP A 155 -1.24 -2.38 4.09
C ASP A 155 -2.04 -2.37 2.79
N MET A 156 -3.30 -2.04 2.91
CA MET A 156 -4.28 -2.00 1.84
C MET A 156 -5.04 -0.68 1.88
N MET A 157 -5.74 -0.38 0.82
CA MET A 157 -6.53 0.83 0.73
C MET A 157 -7.86 0.55 0.03
N ILE A 158 -8.95 1.08 0.57
CA ILE A 158 -10.18 1.26 -0.19
C ILE A 158 -10.10 2.63 -0.84
N TYR A 159 -10.39 2.68 -2.13
CA TYR A 159 -10.47 3.92 -2.90
C TYR A 159 -11.77 3.97 -3.70
N GLU A 160 -12.19 5.18 -4.02
CA GLU A 160 -13.31 5.43 -4.91
C GLU A 160 -12.80 5.64 -6.33
N ASP A 161 -13.32 4.88 -7.29
CA ASP A 161 -12.98 5.04 -8.70
C ASP A 161 -13.71 6.24 -9.33
N VAL A 162 -13.44 6.49 -10.61
CA VAL A 162 -14.02 7.63 -11.33
C VAL A 162 -15.54 7.52 -11.55
N GLU A 163 -16.10 6.33 -11.37
CA GLU A 163 -17.53 6.04 -11.47
C GLU A 163 -18.24 6.11 -10.12
N GLY A 164 -17.50 6.38 -9.03
CA GLY A 164 -18.03 6.42 -7.67
C GLY A 164 -18.14 5.05 -6.98
N HIS A 165 -17.52 4.00 -7.55
CA HIS A 165 -17.51 2.67 -6.94
C HIS A 165 -16.32 2.51 -6.01
N PHE A 166 -16.54 1.82 -4.88
CA PHE A 166 -15.47 1.45 -3.98
C PHE A 166 -14.70 0.23 -4.51
N ARG A 167 -13.38 0.37 -4.54
CA ARG A 167 -12.43 -0.64 -4.98
C ARG A 167 -11.38 -0.87 -3.93
N VAL A 168 -10.72 -2.03 -3.97
CA VAL A 168 -9.61 -2.34 -3.08
C VAL A 168 -8.27 -2.29 -3.83
N HIS A 169 -7.30 -1.61 -3.23
CA HIS A 169 -5.88 -1.77 -3.55
C HIS A 169 -5.31 -2.81 -2.59
N PRO A 170 -5.02 -4.03 -3.05
CA PRO A 170 -4.80 -5.18 -2.16
C PRO A 170 -3.39 -5.25 -1.58
N CYS A 171 -2.48 -4.39 -1.99
CA CYS A 171 -1.12 -4.35 -1.46
C CYS A 171 -0.48 -2.98 -1.77
N VAL A 172 -0.56 -2.06 -0.81
CA VAL A 172 0.09 -0.75 -0.88
C VAL A 172 1.52 -0.83 -0.37
N GLU A 173 1.74 -1.62 0.71
CA GLU A 173 3.04 -1.85 1.34
C GLU A 173 3.01 -3.17 2.12
N ILE A 174 4.16 -3.85 2.19
CA ILE A 174 4.35 -5.02 3.05
C ILE A 174 5.33 -4.63 4.15
N ASN A 175 4.88 -4.70 5.40
CA ASN A 175 5.64 -4.37 6.60
C ASN A 175 6.18 -5.64 7.26
N LEU A 176 7.40 -6.09 6.88
CA LEU A 176 8.05 -7.31 7.42
C LEU A 176 8.60 -7.07 8.83
N ARG A 177 7.74 -6.80 9.77
CA ARG A 177 8.05 -6.52 11.17
C ARG A 177 6.77 -6.51 12.00
N TYR A 178 6.90 -6.56 13.33
CA TYR A 178 5.81 -6.12 14.19
C TYR A 178 5.40 -4.70 13.82
N ASN A 179 4.12 -4.49 13.63
CA ASN A 179 3.56 -3.17 13.31
C ASN A 179 2.50 -2.77 14.35
N MET A 180 1.89 -1.61 14.15
CA MET A 180 0.91 -1.05 15.11
C MET A 180 -0.47 -1.72 15.04
N GLY A 181 -0.67 -2.66 14.13
CA GLY A 181 -1.93 -3.41 13.93
C GLY A 181 -1.97 -4.76 14.67
N ILE A 182 -0.82 -5.22 15.17
CA ILE A 182 -0.66 -6.53 15.84
C ILE A 182 -0.70 -6.37 17.35
#